data_c166ec9ba2246a683e40c76fc0eafaae
#
_entry.id   c166ec9ba2246a683e40c76fc0eafaae
#
_cell.length_a   1.000
_cell.length_b   1.000
_cell.length_c   1.000
_cell.angle_alpha   90.00
_cell.angle_beta   90.00
_cell.angle_gamma   90.00
#
_symmetry.space_group_name_H-M   'P 1'
#
loop_
_entity.id
_entity.type
_entity.pdbx_description
1 polymer ?
#
loop_
_entity_poly.entity_id
_entity_poly.type
_entity_poly.pdbx_seq_one_letter_code
_entity_poly.pdbx_strand_id
1 'polypeptide(L)'
;LTTNMSRFIGADFSPLTIEAVPDYPIKCCVKQSILGDYSANTYIAMDKPTAIAFASRYVKYSFTEYDEYVQASLEDFLNLQNGLFTVNVSNDSSTELTLTPPEHIAEDKLTFRIDTVHIPLLYSFGEIHFFIELLKSPDA
;
A
#
# COMPACT_ATOMS: atom_id res chain seq x y z
N LEU A 1 5.23 0.75 -8.29
CA LEU A 1 4.75 1.58 -7.16
C LEU A 1 5.01 3.06 -7.38
N THR A 2 6.26 3.46 -7.59
CA THR A 2 6.61 4.88 -7.75
C THR A 2 5.97 5.49 -8.99
N THR A 3 5.86 4.73 -10.08
CA THR A 3 5.19 5.16 -11.30
C THR A 3 3.71 5.46 -11.03
N ASN A 4 3.03 4.58 -10.30
CA ASN A 4 1.62 4.77 -9.97
C ASN A 4 1.43 5.94 -9.02
N MET A 5 2.34 6.13 -8.07
CA MET A 5 2.27 7.27 -7.17
C MET A 5 2.39 8.59 -7.94
N SER A 6 3.36 8.71 -8.85
CA SER A 6 3.50 9.90 -9.67
C SER A 6 2.29 10.12 -10.57
N ARG A 7 1.76 9.05 -11.16
CA ARG A 7 0.64 9.11 -12.08
C ARG A 7 -0.67 9.56 -11.40
N PHE A 8 -0.99 8.98 -10.23
CA PHE A 8 -2.28 9.19 -9.60
C PHE A 8 -2.29 10.27 -8.54
N ILE A 9 -1.17 10.53 -7.90
CA ILE A 9 -1.06 11.57 -6.87
C ILE A 9 -0.56 12.89 -7.45
N GLY A 10 0.26 12.81 -8.50
CA GLY A 10 0.71 13.99 -9.23
C GLY A 10 1.70 14.86 -8.49
N ALA A 11 2.37 14.35 -7.48
CA ALA A 11 3.33 15.09 -6.69
C ALA A 11 4.71 14.47 -6.82
N ASP A 12 5.73 15.33 -6.76
CA ASP A 12 7.11 14.85 -6.68
C ASP A 12 7.33 14.23 -5.31
N PHE A 13 8.14 13.18 -5.26
CA PHE A 13 8.44 12.48 -4.03
C PHE A 13 9.90 12.00 -4.04
N SER A 14 10.39 11.73 -2.85
CA SER A 14 11.73 11.17 -2.67
C SER A 14 11.58 9.82 -1.99
N PRO A 15 11.94 8.72 -2.65
CA PRO A 15 11.93 7.42 -1.98
C PRO A 15 13.03 7.39 -0.92
N LEU A 16 12.68 6.86 0.25
CA LEU A 16 13.62 6.66 1.33
C LEU A 16 14.23 5.26 1.24
N THR A 17 15.08 4.93 2.20
CA THR A 17 15.73 3.62 2.22
C THR A 17 14.70 2.50 2.37
N ILE A 18 14.85 1.44 1.57
CA ILE A 18 14.06 0.23 1.71
C ILE A 18 14.72 -0.60 2.82
N GLU A 19 13.93 -1.01 3.82
CA GLU A 19 14.45 -1.76 4.95
C GLU A 19 13.40 -2.72 5.49
N ALA A 20 13.83 -3.75 6.21
CA ALA A 20 12.93 -4.67 6.90
C ALA A 20 12.54 -4.05 8.25
N VAL A 21 11.24 -4.01 8.52
CA VAL A 21 10.68 -3.44 9.75
C VAL A 21 9.86 -4.49 10.47
N PRO A 22 10.26 -4.93 11.69
CA PRO A 22 9.53 -5.98 12.40
C PRO A 22 8.18 -5.52 12.93
N ASP A 23 8.04 -4.26 13.33
CA ASP A 23 6.75 -3.70 13.75
C ASP A 23 6.67 -2.22 13.38
N TYR A 24 5.44 -1.71 13.34
CA TYR A 24 5.17 -0.34 12.93
C TYR A 24 3.89 0.14 13.61
N PRO A 25 3.90 1.31 14.27
CA PRO A 25 2.66 1.88 14.84
C PRO A 25 1.69 2.23 13.72
N ILE A 26 0.48 1.68 13.80
CA ILE A 26 -0.53 1.90 12.76
C ILE A 26 -1.28 3.19 13.03
N LYS A 27 -1.50 3.94 11.96
CA LYS A 27 -2.43 5.07 11.97
C LYS A 27 -3.58 4.73 11.02
N CYS A 28 -3.48 5.14 9.76
CA CYS A 28 -4.46 4.80 8.75
C CYS A 28 -3.84 3.72 7.88
N CYS A 29 -4.29 2.49 8.06
CA CYS A 29 -3.67 1.35 7.39
C CYS A 29 -4.71 0.52 6.64
N VAL A 30 -4.37 0.15 5.40
CA VAL A 30 -5.14 -0.76 4.59
C VAL A 30 -4.25 -1.92 4.21
N LYS A 31 -4.81 -3.13 4.25
CA LYS A 31 -4.16 -4.38 3.88
C LYS A 31 -4.86 -5.01 2.70
N GLN A 32 -4.08 -5.61 1.81
CA GLN A 32 -4.59 -6.48 0.76
C GLN A 32 -3.62 -7.62 0.56
N SER A 33 -4.15 -8.84 0.43
CA SER A 33 -3.32 -10.02 0.19
C SER A 33 -3.30 -10.37 -1.30
N ILE A 34 -2.14 -10.84 -1.74
CA ILE A 34 -1.94 -11.40 -3.06
C ILE A 34 -1.77 -12.90 -2.86
N LEU A 35 -2.58 -13.70 -3.57
CA LEU A 35 -2.60 -15.16 -3.43
C LEU A 35 -2.37 -15.82 -4.79
N GLY A 36 -1.88 -17.06 -4.76
CA GLY A 36 -1.67 -17.84 -5.96
C GLY A 36 -0.31 -18.51 -5.94
N ASP A 37 0.41 -18.45 -7.04
CA ASP A 37 1.74 -19.02 -7.14
C ASP A 37 2.69 -18.39 -6.12
N TYR A 38 2.48 -17.11 -5.79
CA TYR A 38 3.11 -16.42 -4.70
C TYR A 38 2.04 -15.96 -3.72
N SER A 39 2.42 -15.75 -2.47
CA SER A 39 1.51 -15.20 -1.48
C SER A 39 2.23 -14.10 -0.69
N ALA A 40 1.57 -12.98 -0.56
CA ALA A 40 2.10 -11.82 0.15
C ALA A 40 0.97 -11.01 0.75
N ASN A 41 1.26 -10.35 1.86
CA ASN A 41 0.40 -9.31 2.39
C ASN A 41 1.01 -7.97 2.02
N THR A 42 0.21 -7.06 1.50
CA THR A 42 0.63 -5.70 1.21
C THR A 42 -0.11 -4.73 2.12
N TYR A 43 0.56 -3.64 2.48
CA TYR A 43 -0.01 -2.64 3.38
C TYR A 43 0.35 -1.26 2.90
N ILE A 44 -0.58 -0.32 3.05
CA ILE A 44 -0.30 1.10 2.94
C ILE A 44 -0.72 1.75 4.25
N ALA A 45 0.16 2.57 4.82
CA ALA A 45 -0.08 3.21 6.11
C ALA A 45 0.46 4.63 6.14
N MET A 46 -0.25 5.50 6.84
CA MET A 46 0.14 6.91 6.97
C MET A 46 -0.62 7.52 8.16
N ASP A 47 -0.24 8.72 8.59
CA ASP A 47 -1.02 9.40 9.63
C ASP A 47 -2.30 10.01 9.02
N LYS A 48 -3.22 10.46 9.89
CA LYS A 48 -4.51 10.98 9.44
C LYS A 48 -4.41 12.20 8.53
N PRO A 49 -3.60 13.22 8.86
CA PRO A 49 -3.46 14.36 7.96
C PRO A 49 -2.93 13.98 6.58
N THR A 50 -1.97 13.05 6.53
CA THR A 50 -1.43 12.55 5.27
C THR A 50 -2.48 11.78 4.49
N ALA A 51 -3.29 10.96 5.16
CA ALA A 51 -4.37 10.21 4.52
C ALA A 51 -5.41 11.13 3.89
N ILE A 52 -5.78 12.20 4.59
CA ILE A 52 -6.73 13.18 4.07
C ILE A 52 -6.15 13.86 2.81
N ALA A 53 -4.89 14.27 2.88
CA ALA A 53 -4.22 14.91 1.74
C ALA A 53 -4.06 13.94 0.56
N PHE A 54 -3.70 12.69 0.84
CA PHE A 54 -3.57 11.65 -0.18
C PHE A 54 -4.90 11.42 -0.89
N ALA A 55 -5.97 11.19 -0.13
CA ALA A 55 -7.29 10.93 -0.68
C ALA A 55 -7.79 12.12 -1.49
N SER A 56 -7.55 13.34 -1.00
CA SER A 56 -7.96 14.56 -1.71
C SER A 56 -7.31 14.66 -3.08
N ARG A 57 -6.04 14.30 -3.17
CA ARG A 57 -5.30 14.30 -4.44
C ARG A 57 -5.75 13.15 -5.34
N TYR A 58 -5.98 11.99 -4.75
CA TYR A 58 -6.32 10.77 -5.51
C TYR A 58 -7.68 10.90 -6.21
N VAL A 59 -8.70 11.36 -5.49
CA VAL A 59 -10.05 11.49 -6.06
C VAL A 59 -10.36 12.92 -6.53
N LYS A 60 -9.43 13.85 -6.36
CA LYS A 60 -9.58 15.27 -6.76
C LYS A 60 -10.78 15.93 -6.10
N TYR A 61 -10.90 15.74 -4.80
CA TYR A 61 -11.93 16.29 -3.95
C TYR A 61 -11.30 16.75 -2.64
N SER A 62 -11.71 17.89 -2.11
CA SER A 62 -11.12 18.42 -0.87
C SER A 62 -11.78 17.82 0.35
N PHE A 63 -11.21 16.74 0.87
CA PHE A 63 -11.62 16.18 2.15
C PHE A 63 -11.05 17.02 3.29
N THR A 64 -11.81 17.14 4.38
CA THR A 64 -11.42 17.93 5.54
C THR A 64 -11.26 17.09 6.81
N GLU A 65 -11.74 15.84 6.78
CA GLU A 65 -11.64 14.95 7.92
C GLU A 65 -11.41 13.52 7.47
N TYR A 66 -10.89 12.70 8.38
CA TYR A 66 -10.64 11.29 8.12
C TYR A 66 -11.93 10.52 8.34
N ASP A 67 -12.59 10.18 7.25
CA ASP A 67 -13.88 9.50 7.27
C ASP A 67 -13.86 8.25 6.38
N GLU A 68 -15.03 7.65 6.19
CA GLU A 68 -15.17 6.44 5.37
C GLU A 68 -14.77 6.63 3.91
N TYR A 69 -14.93 7.86 3.39
CA TYR A 69 -14.55 8.15 2.00
C TYR A 69 -13.03 8.21 1.83
N VAL A 70 -12.34 8.76 2.83
CA VAL A 70 -10.88 8.75 2.85
C VAL A 70 -10.37 7.32 2.97
N GLN A 71 -10.96 6.51 3.84
CA GLN A 71 -10.60 5.09 3.97
C GLN A 71 -10.82 4.33 2.66
N ALA A 72 -11.97 4.55 2.02
CA ALA A 72 -12.28 3.91 0.74
C ALA A 72 -11.28 4.32 -0.35
N SER A 73 -10.79 5.55 -0.34
CA SER A 73 -9.80 6.01 -1.30
C SER A 73 -8.47 5.28 -1.13
N LEU A 74 -8.04 5.05 0.11
CA LEU A 74 -6.82 4.27 0.38
C LEU A 74 -6.97 2.83 -0.08
N GLU A 75 -8.12 2.23 0.19
CA GLU A 75 -8.42 0.86 -0.23
C GLU A 75 -8.42 0.75 -1.75
N ASP A 76 -9.05 1.69 -2.42
CA ASP A 76 -9.14 1.72 -3.88
C ASP A 76 -7.75 1.86 -4.51
N PHE A 77 -6.92 2.74 -3.96
CA PHE A 77 -5.56 2.92 -4.47
C PHE A 77 -4.73 1.64 -4.32
N LEU A 78 -4.77 1.01 -3.14
CA LEU A 78 -4.01 -0.22 -2.91
C LEU A 78 -4.48 -1.32 -3.85
N ASN A 79 -5.79 -1.45 -4.03
CA ASN A 79 -6.36 -2.44 -4.95
C ASN A 79 -5.91 -2.18 -6.40
N LEU A 80 -5.92 -0.93 -6.83
CA LEU A 80 -5.46 -0.56 -8.17
C LEU A 80 -3.97 -0.86 -8.36
N GLN A 81 -3.15 -0.48 -7.40
CA GLN A 81 -1.71 -0.73 -7.42
C GLN A 81 -1.42 -2.23 -7.55
N ASN A 82 -2.07 -3.04 -6.72
CA ASN A 82 -1.86 -4.49 -6.73
C ASN A 82 -2.44 -5.13 -7.99
N GLY A 83 -3.55 -4.61 -8.50
CA GLY A 83 -4.14 -5.08 -9.76
C GLY A 83 -3.19 -4.88 -10.94
N LEU A 84 -2.56 -3.72 -11.03
CA LEU A 84 -1.58 -3.44 -12.08
C LEU A 84 -0.35 -4.34 -11.93
N PHE A 85 0.08 -4.58 -10.70
CA PHE A 85 1.20 -5.48 -10.44
C PHE A 85 0.89 -6.91 -10.91
N THR A 86 -0.29 -7.44 -10.57
CA THR A 86 -0.66 -8.81 -10.98
C THR A 86 -0.78 -8.95 -12.48
N VAL A 87 -1.29 -7.94 -13.18
CA VAL A 87 -1.36 -7.94 -14.65
C VAL A 87 0.06 -7.97 -15.25
N ASN A 88 0.96 -7.14 -14.74
CA ASN A 88 2.34 -7.10 -15.24
C ASN A 88 3.06 -8.44 -15.04
N VAL A 89 2.89 -9.06 -13.87
CA VAL A 89 3.48 -10.36 -13.58
C VAL A 89 2.92 -11.43 -14.50
N SER A 90 1.60 -11.45 -14.72
CA SER A 90 0.97 -12.43 -15.60
C SER A 90 1.39 -12.27 -17.05
N ASN A 91 1.65 -11.04 -17.51
CA ASN A 91 2.11 -10.80 -18.87
C ASN A 91 3.57 -11.20 -19.07
N ASP A 92 4.40 -11.06 -18.05
CA ASP A 92 5.84 -11.38 -18.13
C ASP A 92 6.15 -12.85 -17.88
N SER A 93 5.24 -13.57 -17.26
CA SER A 93 5.41 -14.98 -16.93
C SER A 93 4.04 -15.66 -16.91
N SER A 94 4.02 -16.99 -16.83
CA SER A 94 2.77 -17.72 -16.68
C SER A 94 2.28 -17.82 -15.24
N THR A 95 2.76 -16.94 -14.38
CA THR A 95 2.37 -16.87 -12.97
C THR A 95 0.95 -16.33 -12.82
N GLU A 96 0.13 -17.03 -12.07
CA GLU A 96 -1.24 -16.61 -11.78
C GLU A 96 -1.36 -16.12 -10.35
N LEU A 97 -1.91 -14.92 -10.20
CA LEU A 97 -2.12 -14.28 -8.91
C LEU A 97 -3.54 -13.74 -8.83
N THR A 98 -4.09 -13.79 -7.63
CA THR A 98 -5.40 -13.21 -7.34
C THR A 98 -5.27 -12.29 -6.13
N LEU A 99 -6.23 -11.38 -5.97
CA LEU A 99 -6.25 -10.43 -4.88
C LEU A 99 -7.43 -10.72 -3.97
N THR A 100 -7.21 -10.57 -2.66
CA THR A 100 -8.33 -10.53 -1.71
C THR A 100 -8.92 -9.11 -1.74
N PRO A 101 -10.14 -8.90 -1.23
CA PRO A 101 -10.63 -7.53 -1.05
C PRO A 101 -9.72 -6.76 -0.10
N PRO A 102 -9.49 -5.47 -0.36
CA PRO A 102 -8.73 -4.66 0.59
C PRO A 102 -9.53 -4.48 1.88
N GLU A 103 -8.83 -4.37 3.00
CA GLU A 103 -9.47 -4.19 4.29
C GLU A 103 -8.74 -3.15 5.13
N HIS A 104 -9.53 -2.37 5.87
CA HIS A 104 -8.99 -1.38 6.79
C HIS A 104 -8.56 -2.07 8.08
N ILE A 105 -7.34 -1.77 8.54
CA ILE A 105 -6.80 -2.35 9.76
C ILE A 105 -7.02 -1.36 10.90
N ALA A 106 -7.76 -1.80 11.91
CA ALA A 106 -8.11 -0.98 13.07
C ALA A 106 -7.20 -1.23 14.29
N GLU A 107 -6.12 -1.98 14.11
CA GLU A 107 -5.19 -2.28 15.18
C GLU A 107 -4.24 -1.11 15.40
N ASP A 108 -3.78 -0.94 16.65
CA ASP A 108 -2.89 0.17 16.99
C ASP A 108 -1.46 -0.05 16.49
N LYS A 109 -1.09 -1.28 16.18
CA LYS A 109 0.26 -1.63 15.79
C LYS A 109 0.27 -2.90 14.95
N LEU A 110 1.08 -2.88 13.87
CA LEU A 110 1.34 -4.07 13.07
C LEU A 110 2.69 -4.67 13.46
N THR A 111 2.72 -6.01 13.54
CA THR A 111 3.95 -6.75 13.71
C THR A 111 4.21 -7.49 12.41
N PHE A 112 5.35 -7.24 11.80
CA PHE A 112 5.74 -7.83 10.54
C PHE A 112 6.77 -8.92 10.72
N ARG A 113 6.85 -9.81 9.74
CA ARG A 113 7.93 -10.78 9.66
C ARG A 113 9.25 -10.03 9.42
N ILE A 114 10.35 -10.66 9.85
CA ILE A 114 11.68 -10.02 9.79
C ILE A 114 12.11 -9.69 8.35
N ASP A 115 11.59 -10.43 7.37
CA ASP A 115 11.90 -10.23 5.95
C ASP A 115 10.91 -9.32 5.23
N THR A 116 10.06 -8.63 5.98
CA THR A 116 9.11 -7.66 5.40
C THR A 116 9.87 -6.47 4.82
N VAL A 117 9.50 -6.09 3.61
CA VAL A 117 10.09 -4.94 2.94
C VAL A 117 9.27 -3.70 3.27
N HIS A 118 9.94 -2.65 3.71
CA HIS A 118 9.34 -1.37 4.03
C HIS A 118 9.81 -0.32 3.01
N ILE A 119 8.87 0.31 2.33
CA ILE A 119 9.15 1.34 1.33
C ILE A 119 8.51 2.64 1.79
N PRO A 120 9.25 3.50 2.51
CA PRO A 120 8.72 4.81 2.88
C PRO A 120 8.90 5.79 1.73
N LEU A 121 7.88 6.61 1.49
CA LEU A 121 7.89 7.65 0.48
C LEU A 121 7.57 8.99 1.15
N LEU A 122 8.42 9.98 0.92
CA LEU A 122 8.25 11.30 1.51
C LEU A 122 7.66 12.26 0.49
N TYR A 123 6.53 12.87 0.86
CA TYR A 123 5.87 13.92 0.10
C TYR A 123 5.84 15.21 0.91
N SER A 124 5.55 16.31 0.24
CA SER A 124 5.40 17.60 0.93
C SER A 124 4.25 17.60 1.95
N PHE A 125 3.26 16.74 1.76
CA PHE A 125 2.10 16.65 2.65
C PHE A 125 2.21 15.52 3.67
N GLY A 126 3.28 14.75 3.67
CA GLY A 126 3.49 13.70 4.66
C GLY A 126 4.23 12.50 4.13
N GLU A 127 4.37 11.51 4.99
CA GLU A 127 5.09 10.28 4.72
C GLU A 127 4.11 9.14 4.52
N ILE A 128 4.27 8.39 3.42
CA ILE A 128 3.44 7.24 3.09
C ILE A 128 4.32 6.00 3.17
N HIS A 129 3.85 4.98 3.89
CA HIS A 129 4.59 3.74 4.10
C HIS A 129 3.91 2.59 3.39
N PHE A 130 4.70 1.85 2.61
CA PHE A 130 4.25 0.59 2.00
C PHE A 130 5.03 -0.55 2.64
N PHE A 131 4.34 -1.66 2.88
CA PHE A 131 4.96 -2.86 3.42
C PHE A 131 4.57 -4.04 2.54
N ILE A 132 5.54 -4.92 2.29
CA ILE A 132 5.31 -6.16 1.56
C ILE A 132 5.87 -7.30 2.41
N GLU A 133 4.97 -8.13 2.89
CA GLU A 133 5.30 -9.28 3.73
C GLU A 133 5.14 -10.55 2.89
N LEU A 134 6.24 -11.17 2.54
CA LEU A 134 6.21 -12.41 1.78
C LEU A 134 5.82 -13.57 2.69
N LEU A 135 4.78 -14.32 2.29
CA LEU A 135 4.26 -15.44 3.07
C LEU A 135 4.69 -16.77 2.51
N LYS A 136 4.71 -16.89 1.18
CA LYS A 136 5.00 -18.16 0.51
C LYS A 136 5.49 -17.90 -0.90
N SER A 137 6.56 -18.58 -1.29
CA SER A 137 7.02 -18.62 -2.67
C SER A 137 6.56 -19.92 -3.33
N PRO A 138 6.60 -20.01 -4.68
CA PRO A 138 6.21 -21.24 -5.38
C PRO A 138 7.06 -22.47 -4.99
N ASP A 139 8.28 -22.24 -4.56
CA ASP A 139 9.24 -23.29 -4.22
C ASP A 139 9.17 -23.71 -2.74
N ALA A 140 8.29 -23.14 -1.97
CA ALA A 140 8.16 -23.41 -0.54
C ALA A 140 7.13 -24.50 -0.25
#